data_e9ae20a4e2c83bc044be66cb5fffcc74
#
_entry.id   e9ae20a4e2c83bc044be66cb5fffcc74
#
_cell.length_a   1.000
_cell.length_b   1.000
_cell.length_c   1.000
_cell.angle_alpha   90.00
_cell.angle_beta   90.00
_cell.angle_gamma   90.00
#
_symmetry.space_group_name_H-M   'P 1'
#
loop_
_entity.id
_entity.type
_entity.pdbx_description
1 polymer ?
#
loop_
_entity_poly.entity_id
_entity_poly.type
_entity_poly.pdbx_seq_one_letter_code
_entity_poly.pdbx_strand_id
1 'polypeptide(L)'
;MRTMSDPTSPNAADPRDRADRALTEVVRLLDRSLAPRQKVQAFRTAQDVVRGLDGEDLAQRVAAGTLTELDGIGPSTGSVIAAAVAGTEPRYLRDLEQSTRIDEGVGGPVLEQLRGDCHSHTTWSDGGASLEEMARAAMALGHEYLVVTDHSPRLTVAHGLSPERLAAQLEEIAALNEQLAPFRLLTGMEVDILVDGTLDLDDELLEQLDVVVASVHSKLSMPEDQMTRRMVMAAASPHVDILGHCTGRKVVGGGRPQSKFDPDYVFAACAQFGTAVEINCRPERQDPPEELLEAALRWGCHISIDTDAHAPGQLEWLPYGADKAVRCEVPVERIVNTWAADELLEWTASHPG
;
A
#
# COMPACT_ATOMS: atom_id res chain seq x y z
N MET A 1 40.86 36.07 1.63
CA MET A 1 40.75 34.60 1.66
C MET A 1 39.29 34.25 1.84
N ARG A 2 38.57 33.91 0.75
CA ARG A 2 37.17 33.43 0.83
C ARG A 2 37.25 31.91 1.08
N THR A 3 36.78 31.51 2.25
CA THR A 3 36.61 30.08 2.56
C THR A 3 35.52 29.52 1.65
N MET A 4 35.90 28.65 0.74
CA MET A 4 34.96 27.86 -0.04
C MET A 4 34.24 26.90 0.93
N SER A 5 32.93 27.06 1.09
CA SER A 5 32.07 26.15 1.83
C SER A 5 31.99 24.81 1.10
N ASP A 6 32.15 23.73 1.84
CA ASP A 6 32.05 22.35 1.39
C ASP A 6 30.61 22.07 0.86
N PRO A 7 30.41 21.63 -0.39
CA PRO A 7 29.09 21.37 -0.96
C PRO A 7 28.39 20.14 -0.36
N THR A 8 29.01 19.38 0.55
CA THR A 8 28.44 18.18 1.17
C THR A 8 27.82 18.43 2.55
N SER A 9 27.81 19.70 3.04
CA SER A 9 27.17 20.04 4.30
C SER A 9 25.62 20.06 4.13
N PRO A 10 24.82 19.39 4.99
CA PRO A 10 23.36 19.42 4.95
C PRO A 10 22.77 20.85 5.03
N ASN A 11 23.58 21.83 5.41
CA ASN A 11 23.21 23.25 5.45
C ASN A 11 23.42 23.97 4.10
N ALA A 12 24.00 23.30 3.08
CA ALA A 12 24.23 23.86 1.74
C ALA A 12 23.08 23.56 0.76
N ALA A 13 22.08 22.73 1.16
CA ALA A 13 20.92 22.44 0.32
C ALA A 13 20.00 23.68 0.16
N ASP A 14 19.39 23.81 -1.02
CA ASP A 14 18.41 24.85 -1.32
C ASP A 14 17.32 24.91 -0.21
N PRO A 15 16.94 26.09 0.29
CA PRO A 15 15.84 26.26 1.24
C PRO A 15 14.54 25.57 0.80
N ARG A 16 14.24 25.61 -0.51
CA ARG A 16 13.09 24.93 -1.12
C ARG A 16 13.20 23.41 -0.96
N ASP A 17 14.35 22.82 -1.25
CA ASP A 17 14.56 21.37 -1.15
C ASP A 17 14.46 20.88 0.30
N ARG A 18 14.89 21.70 1.28
CA ARG A 18 14.71 21.37 2.70
C ARG A 18 13.25 21.39 3.11
N ALA A 19 12.51 22.40 2.66
CA ALA A 19 11.08 22.51 2.94
C ALA A 19 10.27 21.40 2.27
N ASP A 20 10.55 21.09 1.00
CA ASP A 20 9.88 20.02 0.28
C ASP A 20 10.11 18.66 0.96
N ARG A 21 11.35 18.33 1.34
CA ARG A 21 11.64 17.10 2.09
C ARG A 21 10.90 17.01 3.41
N ALA A 22 10.85 18.09 4.17
CA ALA A 22 10.16 18.12 5.46
C ALA A 22 8.64 17.93 5.29
N LEU A 23 8.04 18.53 4.27
CA LEU A 23 6.63 18.37 3.94
C LEU A 23 6.33 16.95 3.42
N THR A 24 7.19 16.37 2.58
CA THR A 24 7.11 14.98 2.13
C THR A 24 7.06 14.04 3.32
N GLU A 25 7.95 14.22 4.28
CA GLU A 25 8.03 13.38 5.46
C GLU A 25 6.79 13.53 6.37
N VAL A 26 6.26 14.75 6.52
CA VAL A 26 4.99 14.96 7.24
C VAL A 26 3.85 14.25 6.53
N VAL A 27 3.74 14.35 5.19
CA VAL A 27 2.71 13.67 4.41
C VAL A 27 2.81 12.15 4.60
N ARG A 28 4.01 11.59 4.48
CA ARG A 28 4.27 10.16 4.69
C ARG A 28 3.77 9.67 6.05
N LEU A 29 4.09 10.40 7.13
CA LEU A 29 3.67 10.03 8.48
C LEU A 29 2.16 10.23 8.72
N LEU A 30 1.56 11.23 8.10
CA LEU A 30 0.11 11.43 8.14
C LEU A 30 -0.63 10.30 7.42
N ASP A 31 -0.14 9.87 6.26
CA ASP A 31 -0.68 8.73 5.51
C ASP A 31 -0.55 7.45 6.32
N ARG A 32 0.62 7.19 6.92
CA ARG A 32 0.87 6.03 7.79
C ARG A 32 -0.07 5.96 9.00
N SER A 33 -0.43 7.12 9.55
CA SER A 33 -1.32 7.21 10.71
C SER A 33 -2.81 7.26 10.37
N LEU A 34 -3.19 7.10 9.10
CA LEU A 34 -4.57 7.25 8.64
C LEU A 34 -5.18 8.61 9.05
N ALA A 35 -4.36 9.67 9.00
CA ALA A 35 -4.82 11.00 9.35
C ALA A 35 -5.98 11.45 8.42
N PRO A 36 -6.89 12.32 8.90
CA PRO A 36 -7.98 12.82 8.09
C PRO A 36 -7.51 13.36 6.73
N ARG A 37 -8.14 12.95 5.63
CA ARG A 37 -7.79 13.32 4.25
C ARG A 37 -7.56 14.82 4.08
N GLN A 38 -8.39 15.66 4.72
CA GLN A 38 -8.23 17.12 4.65
C GLN A 38 -6.89 17.58 5.22
N LYS A 39 -6.39 16.91 6.27
CA LYS A 39 -5.10 17.25 6.88
C LYS A 39 -3.94 16.90 5.95
N VAL A 40 -3.96 15.70 5.37
CA VAL A 40 -2.97 15.26 4.37
C VAL A 40 -2.98 16.23 3.18
N GLN A 41 -4.15 16.54 2.65
CA GLN A 41 -4.29 17.44 1.51
C GLN A 41 -3.74 18.85 1.78
N ALA A 42 -3.89 19.38 3.00
CA ALA A 42 -3.33 20.68 3.36
C ALA A 42 -1.79 20.70 3.29
N PHE A 43 -1.13 19.60 3.67
CA PHE A 43 0.33 19.48 3.55
C PHE A 43 0.77 19.25 2.11
N ARG A 44 0.03 18.46 1.30
CA ARG A 44 0.28 18.28 -0.15
C ARG A 44 0.14 19.61 -0.91
N THR A 45 -0.92 20.38 -0.64
CA THR A 45 -1.09 21.72 -1.23
C THR A 45 0.07 22.65 -0.86
N ALA A 46 0.50 22.65 0.40
CA ALA A 46 1.64 23.45 0.81
C ALA A 46 2.96 23.02 0.13
N GLN A 47 3.11 21.72 -0.12
CA GLN A 47 4.23 21.16 -0.87
C GLN A 47 4.23 21.64 -2.33
N ASP A 48 3.09 21.64 -3.00
CA ASP A 48 2.96 22.15 -4.36
C ASP A 48 3.29 23.64 -4.45
N VAL A 49 2.85 24.42 -3.46
CA VAL A 49 3.20 25.86 -3.36
C VAL A 49 4.71 26.03 -3.22
N VAL A 50 5.37 25.27 -2.30
CA VAL A 50 6.82 25.33 -2.10
C VAL A 50 7.58 24.95 -3.38
N ARG A 51 7.18 23.92 -4.07
CA ARG A 51 7.79 23.48 -5.35
C ARG A 51 7.70 24.52 -6.45
N GLY A 52 6.64 25.35 -6.43
CA GLY A 52 6.44 26.46 -7.39
C GLY A 52 7.21 27.74 -7.05
N LEU A 53 7.84 27.85 -5.87
CA LEU A 53 8.58 29.02 -5.44
C LEU A 53 10.08 28.92 -5.75
N ASP A 54 10.72 30.08 -5.92
CA ASP A 54 12.16 30.20 -5.89
C ASP A 54 12.68 30.06 -4.43
N GLY A 55 13.83 29.42 -4.24
CA GLY A 55 14.39 29.20 -2.90
C GLY A 55 14.74 30.49 -2.16
N GLU A 56 15.14 31.56 -2.88
CA GLU A 56 15.43 32.87 -2.29
C GLU A 56 14.15 33.59 -1.87
N ASP A 57 13.08 33.57 -2.69
CA ASP A 57 11.76 34.12 -2.33
C ASP A 57 11.20 33.39 -1.10
N LEU A 58 11.30 32.07 -1.06
CA LEU A 58 10.89 31.27 0.09
C LEU A 58 11.63 31.69 1.37
N ALA A 59 12.95 31.85 1.30
CA ALA A 59 13.76 32.27 2.43
C ALA A 59 13.42 33.70 2.90
N GLN A 60 13.17 34.61 1.97
CA GLN A 60 12.74 35.99 2.26
C GLN A 60 11.39 36.03 2.98
N ARG A 61 10.40 35.22 2.51
CA ARG A 61 9.08 35.11 3.14
C ARG A 61 9.15 34.51 4.55
N VAL A 62 10.02 33.53 4.75
CA VAL A 62 10.29 32.98 6.09
C VAL A 62 10.84 34.05 7.01
N ALA A 63 11.84 34.80 6.54
CA ALA A 63 12.46 35.88 7.34
C ALA A 63 11.48 37.03 7.65
N ALA A 64 10.57 37.35 6.73
CA ALA A 64 9.55 38.39 6.90
C ALA A 64 8.31 37.90 7.68
N GLY A 65 8.14 36.59 7.91
CA GLY A 65 6.95 36.02 8.56
C GLY A 65 5.69 36.08 7.71
N THR A 66 5.82 36.13 6.38
CA THR A 66 4.71 36.29 5.41
C THR A 66 4.30 35.00 4.69
N LEU A 67 4.79 33.84 5.14
CA LEU A 67 4.46 32.54 4.51
C LEU A 67 2.95 32.28 4.43
N THR A 68 2.21 32.61 5.48
CA THR A 68 0.76 32.38 5.56
C THR A 68 -0.08 33.35 4.74
N GLU A 69 0.54 34.30 4.07
CA GLU A 69 -0.12 35.15 3.04
C GLU A 69 -0.25 34.41 1.69
N LEU A 70 0.48 33.31 1.52
CA LEU A 70 0.37 32.47 0.33
C LEU A 70 -0.85 31.55 0.45
N ASP A 71 -1.67 31.54 -0.57
CA ASP A 71 -2.77 30.60 -0.67
C ASP A 71 -2.22 29.15 -0.58
N GLY A 72 -2.85 28.31 0.21
CA GLY A 72 -2.41 26.93 0.45
C GLY A 72 -1.43 26.75 1.61
N ILE A 73 -0.90 27.84 2.23
CA ILE A 73 -0.03 27.75 3.40
C ILE A 73 -0.76 28.24 4.65
N GLY A 74 -1.11 27.30 5.53
CA GLY A 74 -1.70 27.58 6.84
C GLY A 74 -0.66 27.66 7.96
N PRO A 75 -1.09 27.94 9.21
CA PRO A 75 -0.17 28.07 10.36
C PRO A 75 0.69 26.81 10.61
N SER A 76 0.12 25.61 10.51
CA SER A 76 0.83 24.34 10.73
C SER A 76 1.85 24.07 9.64
N THR A 77 1.46 24.19 8.37
CA THR A 77 2.34 23.98 7.20
C THR A 77 3.44 25.04 7.17
N GLY A 78 3.10 26.31 7.43
CA GLY A 78 4.06 27.40 7.51
C GLY A 78 5.11 27.22 8.62
N SER A 79 4.71 26.66 9.78
CA SER A 79 5.65 26.34 10.86
C SER A 79 6.65 25.25 10.45
N VAL A 80 6.21 24.21 9.74
CA VAL A 80 7.09 23.15 9.22
C VAL A 80 8.06 23.72 8.19
N ILE A 81 7.57 24.51 7.23
CA ILE A 81 8.38 25.16 6.20
C ILE A 81 9.44 26.08 6.84
N ALA A 82 9.04 26.95 7.77
CA ALA A 82 9.96 27.87 8.42
C ALA A 82 11.09 27.18 9.18
N ALA A 83 10.77 26.12 9.93
CA ALA A 83 11.78 25.34 10.64
C ALA A 83 12.75 24.65 9.67
N ALA A 84 12.24 24.03 8.61
CA ALA A 84 13.06 23.36 7.59
C ALA A 84 13.97 24.33 6.83
N VAL A 85 13.46 25.51 6.44
CA VAL A 85 14.26 26.57 5.81
C VAL A 85 15.36 27.07 6.74
N ALA A 86 15.06 27.20 8.04
CA ALA A 86 16.06 27.58 9.05
C ALA A 86 17.10 26.47 9.36
N GLY A 87 16.97 25.27 8.75
CA GLY A 87 17.86 24.12 8.99
C GLY A 87 17.64 23.47 10.36
N THR A 88 16.47 23.64 10.96
CA THR A 88 16.08 23.01 12.22
C THR A 88 15.01 21.96 11.98
N GLU A 89 14.98 20.91 12.80
CA GLU A 89 13.94 19.90 12.72
C GLU A 89 12.58 20.50 13.11
N PRO A 90 11.53 20.36 12.24
CA PRO A 90 10.20 20.84 12.59
C PRO A 90 9.63 20.06 13.79
N ARG A 91 9.19 20.80 14.82
CA ARG A 91 8.58 20.18 16.01
C ARG A 91 7.40 19.28 15.64
N TYR A 92 6.59 19.73 14.70
CA TYR A 92 5.43 18.96 14.21
C TYR A 92 5.84 17.59 13.65
N LEU A 93 6.93 17.55 12.89
CA LEU A 93 7.47 16.30 12.31
C LEU A 93 7.91 15.35 13.43
N ARG A 94 8.72 15.81 14.36
CA ARG A 94 9.19 15.00 15.50
C ARG A 94 8.04 14.48 16.36
N ASP A 95 7.03 15.31 16.68
CA ASP A 95 5.88 14.89 17.48
C ASP A 95 5.06 13.81 16.72
N LEU A 96 4.99 13.94 15.38
CA LEU A 96 4.30 12.97 14.50
C LEU A 96 5.07 11.65 14.43
N GLU A 97 6.39 11.68 14.26
CA GLU A 97 7.25 10.47 14.27
C GLU A 97 7.07 9.67 15.57
N GLN A 98 7.08 10.35 16.71
CA GLN A 98 6.90 9.71 18.01
C GLN A 98 5.51 9.08 18.17
N SER A 99 4.46 9.81 17.72
CA SER A 99 3.07 9.37 17.91
C SER A 99 2.61 8.30 16.90
N THR A 100 3.32 8.14 15.78
CA THR A 100 2.96 7.20 14.71
C THR A 100 3.96 6.05 14.55
N ARG A 101 4.89 5.88 15.50
CA ARG A 101 5.88 4.82 15.46
C ARG A 101 5.20 3.45 15.43
N ILE A 102 5.61 2.62 14.50
CA ILE A 102 5.18 1.23 14.40
C ILE A 102 6.12 0.38 15.26
N ASP A 103 5.55 -0.50 16.06
CA ASP A 103 6.28 -1.52 16.81
C ASP A 103 6.35 -2.78 15.95
N GLU A 104 7.53 -3.30 15.71
CA GLU A 104 7.75 -4.53 14.94
C GLU A 104 7.34 -5.79 15.71
N GLY A 105 7.09 -5.67 17.01
CA GLY A 105 6.72 -6.81 17.85
C GLY A 105 7.76 -7.93 17.78
N VAL A 106 7.30 -9.13 17.46
CA VAL A 106 8.17 -10.32 17.23
C VAL A 106 8.42 -10.59 15.74
N GLY A 107 7.91 -9.73 14.85
CA GLY A 107 7.88 -9.91 13.39
C GLY A 107 9.21 -9.79 12.67
N GLY A 108 10.26 -9.24 13.31
CA GLY A 108 11.55 -8.95 12.66
C GLY A 108 12.11 -10.05 11.77
N PRO A 109 12.17 -11.34 12.21
CA PRO A 109 12.70 -12.42 11.39
C PRO A 109 11.95 -12.70 10.08
N VAL A 110 10.63 -12.42 10.03
CA VAL A 110 9.82 -12.51 8.81
C VAL A 110 10.00 -11.25 7.99
N LEU A 111 9.93 -10.07 8.64
CA LEU A 111 10.05 -8.77 7.98
C LEU A 111 11.33 -8.64 7.16
N GLU A 112 12.47 -9.10 7.69
CA GLU A 112 13.77 -9.08 7.02
C GLU A 112 13.81 -9.95 5.74
N GLN A 113 12.88 -10.87 5.56
CA GLN A 113 12.79 -11.78 4.41
C GLN A 113 11.77 -11.33 3.37
N LEU A 114 10.90 -10.36 3.68
CA LEU A 114 9.94 -9.84 2.72
C LEU A 114 10.66 -9.07 1.61
N ARG A 115 10.38 -9.42 0.36
CA ARG A 115 10.99 -8.81 -0.84
C ARG A 115 10.08 -7.82 -1.54
N GLY A 116 8.77 -7.89 -1.29
CA GLY A 116 7.79 -7.02 -1.91
C GLY A 116 6.44 -7.05 -1.22
N ASP A 117 5.52 -6.28 -1.78
CA ASP A 117 4.13 -6.17 -1.35
C ASP A 117 3.25 -6.47 -2.56
N CYS A 118 2.26 -7.35 -2.38
CA CYS A 118 1.40 -7.82 -3.47
C CYS A 118 0.04 -7.13 -3.53
N HIS A 119 -0.21 -6.11 -2.69
CA HIS A 119 -1.49 -5.41 -2.66
C HIS A 119 -1.30 -3.91 -2.37
N SER A 120 -1.38 -3.09 -3.43
CA SER A 120 -1.23 -1.63 -3.34
C SER A 120 -2.06 -0.89 -4.37
N HIS A 121 -2.45 0.35 -4.03
CA HIS A 121 -3.32 1.21 -4.84
C HIS A 121 -2.64 2.54 -5.18
N THR A 122 -3.01 3.09 -6.32
CA THR A 122 -2.46 4.34 -6.85
C THR A 122 -3.57 5.34 -7.18
N THR A 123 -3.19 6.51 -7.70
CA THR A 123 -4.16 7.49 -8.23
C THR A 123 -4.93 6.99 -9.46
N TRP A 124 -4.59 5.83 -9.99
CA TRP A 124 -5.40 5.17 -11.01
C TRP A 124 -6.76 4.72 -10.46
N SER A 125 -6.84 4.34 -9.18
CA SER A 125 -8.12 4.12 -8.51
C SER A 125 -8.34 5.13 -7.37
N ASP A 126 -8.28 4.74 -6.12
CA ASP A 126 -8.55 5.57 -4.95
C ASP A 126 -7.33 5.82 -4.07
N GLY A 127 -6.15 5.41 -4.51
CA GLY A 127 -4.89 5.75 -3.88
C GLY A 127 -4.58 7.26 -3.94
N GLY A 128 -3.71 7.71 -3.08
CA GLY A 128 -3.32 9.11 -2.94
C GLY A 128 -1.98 9.47 -3.57
N ALA A 129 -1.32 8.55 -4.28
CA ALA A 129 -0.01 8.76 -4.90
C ALA A 129 0.07 8.09 -6.28
N SER A 130 0.94 8.61 -7.15
CA SER A 130 1.19 8.05 -8.47
C SER A 130 1.93 6.71 -8.39
N LEU A 131 1.96 5.98 -9.52
CA LEU A 131 2.77 4.77 -9.68
C LEU A 131 4.23 5.01 -9.28
N GLU A 132 4.83 6.10 -9.78
CA GLU A 132 6.23 6.44 -9.50
C GLU A 132 6.46 6.72 -8.00
N GLU A 133 5.56 7.47 -7.34
CA GLU A 133 5.68 7.77 -5.91
C GLU A 133 5.57 6.51 -5.06
N MET A 134 4.65 5.60 -5.37
CA MET A 134 4.51 4.31 -4.68
C MET A 134 5.74 3.43 -4.91
N ALA A 135 6.23 3.30 -6.15
CA ALA A 135 7.44 2.54 -6.48
C ALA A 135 8.66 3.05 -5.73
N ARG A 136 8.90 4.37 -5.74
CA ARG A 136 10.04 4.97 -5.03
C ARG A 136 9.95 4.77 -3.52
N ALA A 137 8.76 4.78 -2.94
CA ALA A 137 8.56 4.50 -1.53
C ALA A 137 8.87 3.03 -1.21
N ALA A 138 8.41 2.08 -2.03
CA ALA A 138 8.73 0.66 -1.88
C ALA A 138 10.25 0.41 -2.00
N MET A 139 10.91 1.02 -2.98
CA MET A 139 12.38 0.97 -3.13
C MET A 139 13.12 1.51 -1.88
N ALA A 140 12.62 2.61 -1.31
CA ALA A 140 13.22 3.21 -0.10
C ALA A 140 13.08 2.30 1.13
N LEU A 141 12.06 1.43 1.17
CA LEU A 141 11.88 0.39 2.18
C LEU A 141 12.71 -0.89 1.90
N GLY A 142 13.41 -0.95 0.78
CA GLY A 142 14.25 -2.09 0.40
C GLY A 142 13.52 -3.20 -0.35
N HIS A 143 12.30 -2.96 -0.84
CA HIS A 143 11.57 -3.93 -1.65
C HIS A 143 12.26 -4.14 -3.01
N GLU A 144 12.17 -5.35 -3.53
CA GLU A 144 12.63 -5.72 -4.87
C GLU A 144 11.51 -5.51 -5.91
N TYR A 145 10.26 -5.60 -5.48
CA TYR A 145 9.07 -5.39 -6.32
C TYR A 145 7.90 -4.80 -5.53
N LEU A 146 6.93 -4.26 -6.26
CA LEU A 146 5.62 -3.85 -5.77
C LEU A 146 4.57 -4.26 -6.80
N VAL A 147 3.51 -4.95 -6.37
CA VAL A 147 2.37 -5.24 -7.24
C VAL A 147 1.39 -4.09 -7.17
N VAL A 148 0.99 -3.57 -8.32
CA VAL A 148 -0.03 -2.53 -8.44
C VAL A 148 -1.38 -3.20 -8.64
N THR A 149 -2.27 -3.09 -7.67
CA THR A 149 -3.57 -3.79 -7.65
C THR A 149 -4.73 -2.81 -7.53
N ASP A 150 -4.74 -1.78 -8.37
CA ASP A 150 -5.87 -0.85 -8.42
C ASP A 150 -7.19 -1.59 -8.67
N HIS A 151 -8.30 -1.03 -8.22
CA HIS A 151 -9.61 -1.70 -8.20
C HIS A 151 -10.21 -1.94 -9.58
N SER A 152 -10.97 -3.04 -9.69
CA SER A 152 -11.75 -3.43 -10.86
C SER A 152 -12.98 -2.51 -11.12
N PRO A 153 -13.57 -2.54 -12.33
CA PRO A 153 -14.51 -1.51 -12.81
C PRO A 153 -15.74 -1.27 -11.93
N ARG A 154 -16.32 -2.32 -11.32
CA ARG A 154 -17.59 -2.19 -10.57
C ARG A 154 -17.43 -1.46 -9.25
N LEU A 155 -16.24 -1.35 -8.70
CA LEU A 155 -16.00 -0.57 -7.50
C LEU A 155 -15.92 0.93 -7.83
N THR A 156 -17.03 1.49 -8.30
CA THR A 156 -17.13 2.87 -8.79
C THR A 156 -16.80 3.92 -7.73
N VAL A 157 -17.03 3.63 -6.44
CA VAL A 157 -16.69 4.53 -5.33
C VAL A 157 -15.17 4.67 -5.15
N ALA A 158 -14.39 3.70 -5.61
CA ALA A 158 -12.94 3.71 -5.65
C ALA A 158 -12.39 4.06 -7.06
N HIS A 159 -13.21 4.52 -7.99
CA HIS A 159 -12.82 4.84 -9.36
C HIS A 159 -12.17 3.66 -10.11
N GLY A 160 -12.67 2.43 -9.91
CA GLY A 160 -12.15 1.21 -10.52
C GLY A 160 -11.89 1.33 -12.01
N LEU A 161 -10.87 0.63 -12.50
CA LEU A 161 -10.33 0.78 -13.85
C LEU A 161 -11.22 0.09 -14.90
N SER A 162 -11.63 0.85 -15.92
CA SER A 162 -12.16 0.22 -17.13
C SER A 162 -11.04 -0.51 -17.90
N PRO A 163 -11.39 -1.41 -18.84
CA PRO A 163 -10.39 -2.08 -19.69
C PRO A 163 -9.41 -1.11 -20.37
N GLU A 164 -9.90 0.04 -20.86
CA GLU A 164 -9.06 1.05 -21.51
C GLU A 164 -8.11 1.74 -20.52
N ARG A 165 -8.57 1.99 -19.29
CA ARG A 165 -7.74 2.55 -18.22
C ARG A 165 -6.69 1.56 -17.74
N LEU A 166 -7.06 0.27 -17.64
CA LEU A 166 -6.11 -0.80 -17.34
C LEU A 166 -5.01 -0.85 -18.40
N ALA A 167 -5.37 -0.88 -19.69
CA ALA A 167 -4.37 -0.89 -20.76
C ALA A 167 -3.39 0.29 -20.66
N ALA A 168 -3.90 1.50 -20.39
CA ALA A 168 -3.05 2.67 -20.22
C ALA A 168 -2.15 2.59 -18.98
N GLN A 169 -2.62 1.99 -17.88
CA GLN A 169 -1.82 1.75 -16.67
C GLN A 169 -0.69 0.74 -16.95
N LEU A 170 -0.97 -0.33 -17.69
CA LEU A 170 0.05 -1.33 -18.07
C LEU A 170 1.17 -0.69 -18.92
N GLU A 171 0.83 0.22 -19.83
CA GLU A 171 1.81 0.98 -20.61
C GLU A 171 2.68 1.88 -19.70
N GLU A 172 2.08 2.57 -18.72
CA GLU A 172 2.81 3.40 -17.76
C GLU A 172 3.74 2.54 -16.86
N ILE A 173 3.27 1.38 -16.38
CA ILE A 173 4.09 0.44 -15.60
C ILE A 173 5.30 -0.02 -16.42
N ALA A 174 5.10 -0.40 -17.68
CA ALA A 174 6.18 -0.83 -18.56
C ALA A 174 7.24 0.28 -18.74
N ALA A 175 6.81 1.52 -18.98
CA ALA A 175 7.70 2.68 -19.13
C ALA A 175 8.47 3.01 -17.83
N LEU A 176 7.84 2.85 -16.67
CA LEU A 176 8.49 3.05 -15.37
C LEU A 176 9.51 1.95 -15.08
N ASN A 177 9.21 0.71 -15.40
CA ASN A 177 10.13 -0.42 -15.19
C ASN A 177 11.47 -0.26 -15.93
N GLU A 178 11.48 0.39 -17.11
CA GLU A 178 12.73 0.72 -17.81
C GLU A 178 13.63 1.67 -17.00
N GLN A 179 13.03 2.53 -16.16
CA GLN A 179 13.73 3.56 -15.38
C GLN A 179 14.09 3.10 -13.97
N LEU A 180 13.33 2.16 -13.40
CA LEU A 180 13.44 1.75 -12.01
C LEU A 180 14.28 0.49 -11.81
N ALA A 181 14.72 -0.16 -12.89
CA ALA A 181 15.53 -1.39 -12.79
C ALA A 181 16.72 -1.23 -11.81
N PRO A 182 17.02 -2.22 -10.94
CA PRO A 182 16.47 -3.59 -10.93
C PRO A 182 15.14 -3.79 -10.23
N PHE A 183 14.55 -2.76 -9.60
CA PHE A 183 13.23 -2.82 -8.98
C PHE A 183 12.14 -3.07 -10.05
N ARG A 184 11.09 -3.80 -9.69
CA ARG A 184 10.00 -4.14 -10.61
C ARG A 184 8.64 -3.71 -10.06
N LEU A 185 7.90 -2.91 -10.84
CA LEU A 185 6.46 -2.83 -10.70
C LEU A 185 5.85 -4.04 -11.41
N LEU A 186 5.15 -4.88 -10.68
CA LEU A 186 4.37 -5.98 -11.23
C LEU A 186 2.94 -5.51 -11.51
N THR A 187 2.40 -5.99 -12.62
CA THR A 187 1.02 -5.66 -13.02
C THR A 187 0.03 -6.50 -12.22
N GLY A 188 -1.05 -5.89 -11.78
CA GLY A 188 -2.06 -6.60 -11.02
C GLY A 188 -3.41 -5.88 -11.00
N MET A 189 -4.36 -6.48 -10.31
CA MET A 189 -5.65 -5.86 -10.02
C MET A 189 -6.25 -6.45 -8.74
N GLU A 190 -6.87 -5.61 -7.92
CA GLU A 190 -7.81 -6.08 -6.92
C GLU A 190 -9.19 -6.20 -7.56
N VAL A 191 -9.54 -7.45 -7.97
CA VAL A 191 -10.82 -7.74 -8.60
C VAL A 191 -11.92 -7.96 -7.57
N ASP A 192 -13.10 -7.35 -7.78
CA ASP A 192 -14.27 -7.64 -6.94
C ASP A 192 -14.79 -9.04 -7.24
N ILE A 193 -14.94 -9.86 -6.21
CA ILE A 193 -15.66 -11.13 -6.31
C ILE A 193 -17.15 -10.81 -6.36
N LEU A 194 -17.83 -11.11 -7.45
CA LEU A 194 -19.25 -10.84 -7.65
C LEU A 194 -20.12 -11.78 -6.79
N VAL A 195 -21.40 -11.45 -6.65
CA VAL A 195 -22.32 -12.19 -5.76
C VAL A 195 -22.44 -13.66 -6.14
N ASP A 196 -22.29 -14.00 -7.40
CA ASP A 196 -22.31 -15.37 -7.92
C ASP A 196 -20.97 -16.09 -7.86
N GLY A 197 -19.89 -15.39 -7.46
CA GLY A 197 -18.54 -15.93 -7.34
C GLY A 197 -17.66 -15.73 -8.58
N THR A 198 -18.19 -15.10 -9.64
CA THR A 198 -17.39 -14.68 -10.80
C THR A 198 -16.57 -13.42 -10.47
N LEU A 199 -15.59 -13.11 -11.30
CA LEU A 199 -14.70 -11.95 -11.12
C LEU A 199 -15.20 -10.75 -11.95
N ASP A 200 -14.90 -9.55 -11.46
CA ASP A 200 -15.28 -8.29 -12.11
C ASP A 200 -14.25 -7.86 -13.18
N LEU A 201 -13.79 -8.80 -13.98
CA LEU A 201 -12.96 -8.54 -15.16
C LEU A 201 -13.04 -9.76 -16.08
N ASP A 202 -12.92 -9.56 -17.39
CA ASP A 202 -12.92 -10.64 -18.37
C ASP A 202 -11.61 -11.43 -18.29
N ASP A 203 -11.68 -12.77 -18.53
CA ASP A 203 -10.54 -13.69 -18.42
C ASP A 203 -9.36 -13.24 -19.28
N GLU A 204 -9.61 -12.75 -20.51
CA GLU A 204 -8.58 -12.30 -21.44
C GLU A 204 -7.79 -11.07 -20.92
N LEU A 205 -8.36 -10.30 -19.97
CA LEU A 205 -7.67 -9.20 -19.30
C LEU A 205 -6.93 -9.69 -18.05
N LEU A 206 -7.51 -10.63 -17.31
CA LEU A 206 -6.87 -11.25 -16.16
C LEU A 206 -5.58 -12.00 -16.56
N GLU A 207 -5.57 -12.67 -17.71
CA GLU A 207 -4.40 -13.37 -18.26
C GLU A 207 -3.20 -12.45 -18.56
N GLN A 208 -3.41 -11.13 -18.64
CA GLN A 208 -2.36 -10.16 -18.91
C GLN A 208 -1.67 -9.63 -17.63
N LEU A 209 -2.20 -10.01 -16.47
CA LEU A 209 -1.73 -9.52 -15.17
C LEU A 209 -0.74 -10.50 -14.54
N ASP A 210 0.24 -9.95 -13.84
CA ASP A 210 1.24 -10.72 -13.10
C ASP A 210 0.65 -11.32 -11.81
N VAL A 211 -0.22 -10.57 -11.12
CA VAL A 211 -0.85 -10.97 -9.84
C VAL A 211 -2.28 -10.45 -9.75
N VAL A 212 -3.22 -11.32 -9.39
CA VAL A 212 -4.63 -10.97 -9.16
C VAL A 212 -5.01 -11.22 -7.71
N VAL A 213 -5.40 -10.14 -7.02
CA VAL A 213 -5.98 -10.18 -5.68
C VAL A 213 -7.50 -10.17 -5.80
N ALA A 214 -8.19 -11.22 -5.35
CA ALA A 214 -9.65 -11.28 -5.39
C ALA A 214 -10.27 -10.94 -4.04
N SER A 215 -11.16 -9.95 -4.00
CA SER A 215 -11.72 -9.40 -2.76
C SER A 215 -13.24 -9.25 -2.79
N VAL A 216 -13.87 -9.33 -1.62
CA VAL A 216 -15.31 -9.08 -1.45
C VAL A 216 -15.55 -7.68 -0.91
N HIS A 217 -16.10 -6.78 -1.74
CA HIS A 217 -16.41 -5.41 -1.33
C HIS A 217 -17.90 -5.13 -1.12
N SER A 218 -18.78 -6.05 -1.55
CA SER A 218 -20.22 -5.87 -1.48
C SER A 218 -20.93 -7.03 -0.78
N LYS A 219 -22.13 -6.77 -0.21
CA LYS A 219 -22.93 -7.80 0.44
C LYS A 219 -22.22 -8.60 1.54
N LEU A 220 -21.34 -7.95 2.29
CA LEU A 220 -20.51 -8.56 3.33
C LEU A 220 -21.29 -9.29 4.43
N SER A 221 -22.58 -8.97 4.61
CA SER A 221 -23.50 -9.62 5.57
C SER A 221 -24.39 -10.70 4.94
N MET A 222 -24.04 -11.19 3.72
CA MET A 222 -24.82 -12.26 3.10
C MET A 222 -24.77 -13.56 3.93
N PRO A 223 -25.72 -14.51 3.76
CA PRO A 223 -25.71 -15.80 4.46
C PRO A 223 -24.39 -16.56 4.26
N GLU A 224 -23.98 -17.28 5.30
CA GLU A 224 -22.70 -17.99 5.36
C GLU A 224 -22.49 -18.97 4.20
N ASP A 225 -23.51 -19.76 3.87
CA ASP A 225 -23.48 -20.71 2.78
C ASP A 225 -23.28 -20.04 1.40
N GLN A 226 -23.88 -18.88 1.21
CA GLN A 226 -23.74 -18.09 -0.01
C GLN A 226 -22.38 -17.44 -0.10
N MET A 227 -21.85 -16.88 1.02
CA MET A 227 -20.52 -16.32 1.06
C MET A 227 -19.44 -17.39 0.84
N THR A 228 -19.60 -18.57 1.46
CA THR A 228 -18.72 -19.72 1.26
C THR A 228 -18.65 -20.10 -0.22
N ARG A 229 -19.80 -20.28 -0.86
CA ARG A 229 -19.85 -20.61 -2.29
C ARG A 229 -19.19 -19.53 -3.15
N ARG A 230 -19.47 -18.25 -2.86
CA ARG A 230 -18.91 -17.09 -3.57
C ARG A 230 -17.39 -17.12 -3.54
N MET A 231 -16.80 -17.32 -2.36
CA MET A 231 -15.34 -17.31 -2.17
C MET A 231 -14.68 -18.60 -2.75
N VAL A 232 -15.32 -19.74 -2.58
CA VAL A 232 -14.82 -21.00 -3.18
C VAL A 232 -14.76 -20.91 -4.71
N MET A 233 -15.77 -20.32 -5.34
CA MET A 233 -15.77 -20.14 -6.79
C MET A 233 -14.66 -19.20 -7.26
N ALA A 234 -14.42 -18.10 -6.52
CA ALA A 234 -13.33 -17.19 -6.84
C ALA A 234 -11.96 -17.85 -6.63
N ALA A 235 -11.74 -18.53 -5.51
CA ALA A 235 -10.50 -19.25 -5.23
C ALA A 235 -10.23 -20.40 -6.23
N ALA A 236 -11.26 -20.94 -6.88
CA ALA A 236 -11.12 -21.97 -7.89
C ALA A 236 -10.85 -21.39 -9.31
N SER A 237 -10.83 -20.07 -9.47
CA SER A 237 -10.45 -19.46 -10.74
C SER A 237 -8.94 -19.58 -10.97
N PRO A 238 -8.49 -19.98 -12.17
CA PRO A 238 -7.07 -20.08 -12.48
C PRO A 238 -6.36 -18.72 -12.52
N HIS A 239 -7.12 -17.63 -12.48
CA HIS A 239 -6.58 -16.26 -12.51
C HIS A 239 -6.44 -15.65 -11.11
N VAL A 240 -6.87 -16.33 -10.04
CA VAL A 240 -6.82 -15.75 -8.69
C VAL A 240 -5.60 -16.26 -7.93
N ASP A 241 -4.68 -15.36 -7.65
CA ASP A 241 -3.44 -15.67 -6.91
C ASP A 241 -3.61 -15.46 -5.40
N ILE A 242 -4.33 -14.42 -4.99
CA ILE A 242 -4.46 -14.05 -3.60
C ILE A 242 -5.94 -13.78 -3.26
N LEU A 243 -6.44 -14.39 -2.17
CA LEU A 243 -7.72 -14.05 -1.56
C LEU A 243 -7.50 -12.90 -0.58
N GLY A 244 -7.85 -11.68 -1.02
CA GLY A 244 -7.62 -10.44 -0.27
C GLY A 244 -8.56 -10.28 0.92
N HIS A 245 -8.07 -9.73 2.05
CA HIS A 245 -8.81 -9.41 3.30
C HIS A 245 -10.14 -10.14 3.48
N CYS A 246 -10.08 -11.47 3.50
CA CYS A 246 -11.18 -12.42 3.28
C CYS A 246 -12.41 -12.24 4.19
N THR A 247 -12.30 -11.62 5.36
CA THR A 247 -13.46 -11.34 6.21
C THR A 247 -14.07 -9.96 5.96
N GLY A 248 -13.34 -9.04 5.35
CA GLY A 248 -13.74 -7.67 5.13
C GLY A 248 -14.03 -6.89 6.42
N ARG A 249 -13.59 -7.38 7.60
CA ARG A 249 -13.84 -6.75 8.90
C ARG A 249 -13.15 -5.39 9.03
N LYS A 250 -13.64 -4.56 9.97
CA LYS A 250 -12.93 -3.39 10.48
C LYS A 250 -13.01 -3.39 12.01
N VAL A 251 -11.86 -3.31 12.68
CA VAL A 251 -11.74 -3.46 14.13
C VAL A 251 -11.63 -2.13 14.87
N VAL A 252 -11.41 -1.02 14.15
CA VAL A 252 -11.33 0.33 14.72
C VAL A 252 -12.35 1.28 14.08
N GLY A 253 -12.58 2.43 14.73
CA GLY A 253 -13.62 3.39 14.33
C GLY A 253 -15.01 2.86 14.66
N GLY A 254 -15.99 3.06 13.76
CA GLY A 254 -17.35 2.53 13.89
C GLY A 254 -17.43 1.01 13.76
N GLY A 255 -16.33 0.36 13.40
CA GLY A 255 -16.22 -1.07 13.20
C GLY A 255 -17.06 -1.59 12.02
N ARG A 256 -16.73 -2.78 11.57
CA ARG A 256 -17.56 -3.60 10.67
C ARG A 256 -17.35 -5.06 11.05
N PRO A 257 -18.41 -5.80 11.37
CA PRO A 257 -18.29 -7.22 11.69
C PRO A 257 -17.71 -7.97 10.48
N GLN A 258 -17.02 -9.06 10.75
CA GLN A 258 -16.51 -9.95 9.70
C GLN A 258 -17.65 -10.64 8.94
N SER A 259 -17.45 -10.87 7.66
CA SER A 259 -18.27 -11.78 6.85
C SER A 259 -18.22 -13.18 7.46
N LYS A 260 -19.33 -13.91 7.33
CA LYS A 260 -19.40 -15.31 7.76
C LYS A 260 -19.28 -16.21 6.54
N PHE A 261 -18.36 -17.14 6.60
CA PHE A 261 -18.16 -18.22 5.62
C PHE A 261 -17.63 -19.44 6.35
N ASP A 262 -17.78 -20.62 5.75
CA ASP A 262 -17.18 -21.86 6.26
C ASP A 262 -15.69 -21.90 5.87
N PRO A 263 -14.75 -21.77 6.85
CA PRO A 263 -13.33 -21.68 6.56
C PRO A 263 -12.76 -22.99 5.99
N ASP A 264 -13.34 -24.14 6.33
CA ASP A 264 -12.84 -25.40 5.85
C ASP A 264 -13.05 -25.56 4.34
N TYR A 265 -14.21 -25.13 3.81
CA TYR A 265 -14.46 -25.17 2.37
C TYR A 265 -13.64 -24.12 1.62
N VAL A 266 -13.57 -22.88 2.14
CA VAL A 266 -12.84 -21.79 1.48
C VAL A 266 -11.34 -22.08 1.44
N PHE A 267 -10.75 -22.45 2.57
CA PHE A 267 -9.29 -22.67 2.64
C PHE A 267 -8.86 -24.00 2.00
N ALA A 268 -9.75 -25.01 1.99
CA ALA A 268 -9.51 -26.20 1.16
C ALA A 268 -9.45 -25.86 -0.34
N ALA A 269 -10.33 -24.96 -0.81
CA ALA A 269 -10.28 -24.49 -2.19
C ALA A 269 -8.99 -23.69 -2.46
N CYS A 270 -8.64 -22.74 -1.59
CA CYS A 270 -7.38 -21.98 -1.69
C CYS A 270 -6.18 -22.93 -1.81
N ALA A 271 -6.07 -23.91 -0.93
CA ALA A 271 -4.97 -24.88 -0.94
C ALA A 271 -4.98 -25.76 -2.20
N GLN A 272 -6.17 -26.15 -2.68
CA GLN A 272 -6.31 -27.02 -3.87
C GLN A 272 -5.95 -26.32 -5.17
N PHE A 273 -6.29 -25.03 -5.30
CA PHE A 273 -6.11 -24.26 -6.52
C PHE A 273 -4.88 -23.34 -6.50
N GLY A 274 -4.13 -23.32 -5.41
CA GLY A 274 -2.88 -22.55 -5.29
C GLY A 274 -3.07 -21.13 -4.78
N THR A 275 -4.29 -20.66 -4.52
CA THR A 275 -4.59 -19.31 -4.05
C THR A 275 -4.02 -19.07 -2.66
N ALA A 276 -3.20 -18.02 -2.47
CA ALA A 276 -2.72 -17.59 -1.17
C ALA A 276 -3.83 -16.89 -0.37
N VAL A 277 -3.73 -16.93 0.96
CA VAL A 277 -4.61 -16.17 1.86
C VAL A 277 -3.86 -14.95 2.38
N GLU A 278 -4.43 -13.78 2.20
CA GLU A 278 -3.80 -12.53 2.61
C GLU A 278 -3.81 -12.32 4.13
N ILE A 279 -2.66 -11.92 4.70
CA ILE A 279 -2.56 -11.18 5.95
C ILE A 279 -2.54 -9.70 5.58
N ASN A 280 -3.69 -9.04 5.66
CA ASN A 280 -3.81 -7.62 5.39
C ASN A 280 -3.31 -6.81 6.60
N CYS A 281 -2.27 -6.01 6.37
CA CYS A 281 -1.54 -5.27 7.41
C CYS A 281 -2.25 -3.99 7.84
N ARG A 282 -3.34 -3.57 7.19
CA ARG A 282 -4.05 -2.34 7.57
C ARG A 282 -4.46 -2.38 9.03
N PRO A 283 -4.07 -1.37 9.85
CA PRO A 283 -4.36 -1.35 11.28
C PRO A 283 -5.85 -1.43 11.61
N GLU A 284 -6.71 -0.90 10.73
CA GLU A 284 -8.15 -0.93 10.92
C GLU A 284 -8.80 -2.26 10.52
N ARG A 285 -8.12 -3.11 9.76
CA ARG A 285 -8.64 -4.44 9.34
C ARG A 285 -8.11 -5.57 10.20
N GLN A 286 -6.78 -5.72 10.27
CA GLN A 286 -6.09 -6.85 10.92
C GLN A 286 -6.67 -8.19 10.44
N ASP A 287 -6.99 -8.28 9.15
CA ASP A 287 -7.63 -9.43 8.51
C ASP A 287 -6.59 -10.46 8.05
N PRO A 288 -6.85 -11.76 8.15
CA PRO A 288 -7.92 -12.40 8.90
C PRO A 288 -7.67 -12.41 10.41
N PRO A 289 -8.66 -12.71 11.26
CA PRO A 289 -8.41 -13.07 12.66
C PRO A 289 -7.51 -14.31 12.76
N GLU A 290 -6.80 -14.46 13.90
CA GLU A 290 -5.78 -15.49 14.08
C GLU A 290 -6.36 -16.91 13.91
N GLU A 291 -7.57 -17.16 14.41
CA GLU A 291 -8.25 -18.44 14.26
C GLU A 291 -8.52 -18.85 12.80
N LEU A 292 -8.75 -17.87 11.91
CA LEU A 292 -8.93 -18.16 10.49
C LEU A 292 -7.57 -18.35 9.78
N LEU A 293 -6.55 -17.60 10.17
CA LEU A 293 -5.19 -17.80 9.67
C LEU A 293 -4.68 -19.21 10.04
N GLU A 294 -4.88 -19.64 11.28
CA GLU A 294 -4.57 -21.01 11.71
C GLU A 294 -5.36 -22.06 10.90
N ALA A 295 -6.62 -21.78 10.55
CA ALA A 295 -7.39 -22.67 9.69
C ALA A 295 -6.79 -22.77 8.28
N ALA A 296 -6.40 -21.64 7.68
CA ALA A 296 -5.72 -21.63 6.37
C ALA A 296 -4.40 -22.43 6.40
N LEU A 297 -3.62 -22.28 7.47
CA LEU A 297 -2.37 -23.04 7.65
C LEU A 297 -2.61 -24.54 7.79
N ARG A 298 -3.66 -24.97 8.51
CA ARG A 298 -4.03 -26.41 8.60
C ARG A 298 -4.37 -27.01 7.25
N TRP A 299 -4.99 -26.24 6.36
CA TRP A 299 -5.30 -26.69 5.00
C TRP A 299 -4.08 -26.64 4.06
N GLY A 300 -2.99 -25.99 4.47
CA GLY A 300 -1.76 -25.94 3.69
C GLY A 300 -1.68 -24.77 2.73
N CYS A 301 -2.50 -23.74 2.90
CA CYS A 301 -2.49 -22.54 2.06
C CYS A 301 -1.14 -21.85 2.07
N HIS A 302 -0.76 -21.23 0.95
CA HIS A 302 0.22 -20.15 0.94
C HIS A 302 -0.38 -18.91 1.59
N ILE A 303 0.48 -18.01 2.05
CA ILE A 303 0.11 -16.78 2.74
C ILE A 303 0.76 -15.62 2.00
N SER A 304 0.05 -14.53 1.79
CA SER A 304 0.64 -13.23 1.44
C SER A 304 0.60 -12.29 2.64
N ILE A 305 1.56 -11.37 2.72
CA ILE A 305 1.61 -10.33 3.76
C ILE A 305 1.63 -8.98 3.03
N ASP A 306 0.49 -8.30 3.02
CA ASP A 306 0.30 -7.15 2.17
C ASP A 306 -0.27 -5.95 2.92
N THR A 307 0.13 -4.76 2.49
CA THR A 307 -0.29 -3.53 3.18
C THR A 307 -1.65 -3.03 2.77
N ASP A 308 -2.14 -3.37 1.57
CA ASP A 308 -3.31 -2.73 0.98
C ASP A 308 -3.14 -1.19 0.99
N ALA A 309 -1.89 -0.76 0.65
CA ALA A 309 -1.46 0.62 0.78
C ALA A 309 -2.11 1.50 -0.28
N HIS A 310 -2.67 2.65 0.15
CA HIS A 310 -3.24 3.68 -0.72
C HIS A 310 -2.39 4.95 -0.74
N ALA A 311 -1.21 4.92 -0.09
CA ALA A 311 -0.26 6.03 -0.05
C ALA A 311 1.11 5.53 0.40
N PRO A 312 2.21 6.24 0.04
CA PRO A 312 3.59 5.82 0.34
C PRO A 312 3.85 5.44 1.79
N GLY A 313 3.36 6.21 2.75
CA GLY A 313 3.56 5.94 4.19
C GLY A 313 2.84 4.67 4.69
N GLN A 314 1.87 4.17 3.95
CA GLN A 314 1.11 2.97 4.31
C GLN A 314 1.86 1.67 3.96
N LEU A 315 2.82 1.71 3.04
CA LEU A 315 3.73 0.59 2.77
C LEU A 315 4.56 0.19 4.01
N GLU A 316 4.66 1.06 5.01
CA GLU A 316 5.35 0.78 6.27
C GLU A 316 4.55 -0.10 7.23
N TRP A 317 3.37 -0.58 6.88
CA TRP A 317 2.54 -1.44 7.74
C TRP A 317 2.92 -2.92 7.74
N LEU A 318 3.83 -3.37 6.88
CA LEU A 318 4.29 -4.77 6.85
C LEU A 318 4.68 -5.35 8.22
N PRO A 319 5.26 -4.58 9.18
CA PRO A 319 5.54 -5.10 10.53
C PRO A 319 4.32 -5.67 11.25
N TYR A 320 3.12 -5.14 11.03
CA TYR A 320 1.90 -5.68 11.64
C TYR A 320 1.56 -7.09 11.13
N GLY A 321 1.74 -7.33 9.83
CA GLY A 321 1.53 -8.65 9.22
C GLY A 321 2.63 -9.63 9.60
N ALA A 322 3.89 -9.17 9.62
CA ALA A 322 5.03 -9.98 10.02
C ALA A 322 4.93 -10.43 11.49
N ASP A 323 4.51 -9.53 12.41
CA ASP A 323 4.23 -9.86 13.81
C ASP A 323 3.13 -10.93 13.93
N LYS A 324 2.02 -10.77 13.20
CA LYS A 324 0.95 -11.76 13.15
C LYS A 324 1.44 -13.11 12.60
N ALA A 325 2.22 -13.10 11.53
CA ALA A 325 2.75 -14.32 10.93
C ALA A 325 3.62 -15.10 11.91
N VAL A 326 4.50 -14.43 12.65
CA VAL A 326 5.33 -15.08 13.69
C VAL A 326 4.48 -15.60 14.83
N ARG A 327 3.51 -14.84 15.34
CA ARG A 327 2.62 -15.28 16.43
C ARG A 327 1.76 -16.49 16.06
N CYS A 328 1.37 -16.60 14.80
CA CYS A 328 0.60 -17.72 14.27
C CYS A 328 1.51 -18.85 13.70
N GLU A 329 2.81 -18.77 13.90
CA GLU A 329 3.78 -19.79 13.45
C GLU A 329 3.71 -20.08 11.94
N VAL A 330 3.48 -19.04 11.11
CA VAL A 330 3.46 -19.17 9.64
C VAL A 330 4.84 -19.60 9.15
N PRO A 331 4.98 -20.76 8.47
CA PRO A 331 6.26 -21.15 7.87
C PRO A 331 6.68 -20.13 6.79
N VAL A 332 7.92 -19.66 6.87
CA VAL A 332 8.44 -18.61 5.97
C VAL A 332 8.37 -19.04 4.50
N GLU A 333 8.64 -20.31 4.22
CA GLU A 333 8.55 -20.89 2.88
C GLU A 333 7.14 -20.89 2.27
N ARG A 334 6.11 -20.62 3.09
CA ARG A 334 4.72 -20.44 2.62
C ARG A 334 4.33 -18.99 2.40
N ILE A 335 5.20 -18.05 2.74
CA ILE A 335 4.94 -16.61 2.57
C ILE A 335 5.43 -16.19 1.18
N VAL A 336 4.51 -15.95 0.26
CA VAL A 336 4.82 -15.64 -1.15
C VAL A 336 5.63 -14.35 -1.31
N ASN A 337 5.49 -13.38 -0.40
CA ASN A 337 6.26 -12.13 -0.42
C ASN A 337 7.76 -12.31 -0.10
N THR A 338 8.19 -13.49 0.38
CA THR A 338 9.61 -13.80 0.62
C THR A 338 10.31 -14.29 -0.63
N TRP A 339 9.58 -14.60 -1.69
CA TRP A 339 10.10 -15.08 -2.95
C TRP A 339 10.64 -13.93 -3.82
N ALA A 340 11.62 -14.23 -4.66
CA ALA A 340 12.05 -13.28 -5.69
C ALA A 340 10.91 -13.05 -6.69
N ALA A 341 10.91 -11.91 -7.37
CA ALA A 341 9.87 -11.57 -8.34
C ALA A 341 9.68 -12.66 -9.41
N ASP A 342 10.74 -13.28 -9.92
CA ASP A 342 10.65 -14.34 -10.92
C ASP A 342 9.99 -15.62 -10.34
N GLU A 343 10.31 -15.99 -9.10
CA GLU A 343 9.70 -17.12 -8.40
C GLU A 343 8.21 -16.87 -8.13
N LEU A 344 7.85 -15.65 -7.74
CA LEU A 344 6.44 -15.25 -7.58
C LEU A 344 5.68 -15.40 -8.91
N LEU A 345 6.25 -14.93 -10.03
CA LEU A 345 5.64 -15.02 -11.35
C LEU A 345 5.54 -16.47 -11.88
N GLU A 346 6.53 -17.32 -11.58
CA GLU A 346 6.45 -18.74 -11.89
C GLU A 346 5.29 -19.41 -11.11
N TRP A 347 5.08 -19.02 -9.88
CA TRP A 347 3.98 -19.54 -9.06
C TRP A 347 2.62 -19.07 -9.59
N THR A 348 2.41 -17.77 -9.86
CA THR A 348 1.14 -17.26 -10.40
C THR A 348 0.79 -17.92 -11.74
N ALA A 349 1.78 -18.14 -12.62
CA ALA A 349 1.57 -18.84 -13.89
C ALA A 349 1.31 -20.35 -13.76
N SER A 350 1.44 -20.95 -12.58
CA SER A 350 1.33 -22.39 -12.35
C SER A 350 -0.04 -22.84 -11.83
N HIS A 351 -0.99 -21.93 -11.62
CA HIS A 351 -2.31 -22.29 -11.10
C HIS A 351 -3.05 -23.27 -12.02
N PRO A 352 -3.67 -24.32 -11.46
CA PRO A 352 -4.42 -25.29 -12.28
C PRO A 352 -5.68 -24.65 -12.84
N GLY A 353 -5.85 -24.68 -14.16
CA GLY A 353 -7.06 -24.26 -14.88
C GLY A 353 -8.21 -25.25 -14.74
#